data_289cc66216b3be685113087eee54eace
#
_entry.id   289cc66216b3be685113087eee54eace
#
_cell.length_a   1.000
_cell.length_b   1.000
_cell.length_c   1.000
_cell.angle_alpha   90.00
_cell.angle_beta   90.00
_cell.angle_gamma   90.00
#
_symmetry.space_group_name_H-M   'P 1'
#
loop_
_entity.id
_entity.type
_entity.pdbx_description
1 polymer ?
#
loop_
_entity_poly.entity_id
_entity_poly.type
_entity_poly.pdbx_seq_one_letter_code
_entity_poly.pdbx_strand_id
1 'polypeptide(L)'
;TETSVPTQADALEESSHSEIIEHTVSVHTLTQTEDKKMAEKPIKTPPRMKKPDGVYIAQRIAQCAEVGFLMQEAQQILGRAISPALSSTLLMIHDDYGLPVEVIIMLLMYVKSIHKDNTSYIEAVAKNWAEEEINTHEKADVKLNQLSLIAKSWRCIEQVLGINHRSPSAKEEQYTHRWMHEWNFTTDMIREAYERCVNATGKLSLHYMNKILERWHKAGITTPKQAALEAGEKAAKEQEKHKPTYDLEEYEKIDLSEFM
;
A
#
# COMPACT_ATOMS: atom_id res chain seq x y z
N THR A 1 -47.75 2.53 -33.64
CA THR A 1 -48.03 1.34 -32.80
C THR A 1 -46.75 0.53 -32.67
N GLU A 2 -45.96 0.84 -31.68
CA GLU A 2 -45.18 -0.15 -30.92
C GLU A 2 -44.52 0.58 -29.74
N THR A 3 -45.05 0.32 -28.60
CA THR A 3 -44.58 0.71 -27.26
C THR A 3 -43.37 -0.15 -26.90
N SER A 4 -42.25 0.46 -26.62
CA SER A 4 -41.14 -0.19 -25.89
C SER A 4 -40.90 0.47 -24.56
N VAL A 5 -41.02 -0.33 -23.55
CA VAL A 5 -40.83 -0.10 -22.11
C VAL A 5 -39.33 0.13 -21.83
N PRO A 6 -38.88 1.08 -21.01
CA PRO A 6 -37.50 1.18 -20.57
C PRO A 6 -37.25 0.20 -19.42
N THR A 7 -36.19 -0.58 -19.60
CA THR A 7 -35.64 -1.52 -18.63
C THR A 7 -34.93 -0.75 -17.49
N GLN A 8 -35.33 -1.05 -16.26
CA GLN A 8 -34.66 -0.67 -15.03
C GLN A 8 -33.27 -1.35 -14.95
N ALA A 9 -32.21 -0.57 -14.96
CA ALA A 9 -30.88 -0.98 -14.53
C ALA A 9 -30.05 0.27 -14.22
N ASP A 10 -30.39 1.03 -13.21
CA ASP A 10 -29.54 2.08 -12.63
C ASP A 10 -30.00 2.39 -11.20
N ALA A 11 -29.63 1.55 -10.26
CA ALA A 11 -29.72 1.85 -8.82
C ALA A 11 -28.96 0.78 -7.99
N LEU A 12 -27.65 0.67 -8.10
CA LEU A 12 -26.82 -0.09 -7.12
C LEU A 12 -25.31 0.27 -7.22
N GLU A 13 -24.94 1.53 -7.19
CA GLU A 13 -23.51 1.93 -7.11
C GLU A 13 -23.20 3.11 -6.18
N GLU A 14 -23.90 3.27 -5.07
CA GLU A 14 -23.58 4.35 -4.11
C GLU A 14 -23.29 3.89 -2.68
N SER A 15 -22.90 2.63 -2.45
CA SER A 15 -22.70 2.17 -1.06
C SER A 15 -21.31 1.67 -0.70
N SER A 16 -20.31 1.79 -1.55
CA SER A 16 -18.97 1.21 -1.26
C SER A 16 -17.81 2.21 -1.15
N HIS A 17 -18.06 3.52 -1.10
CA HIS A 17 -17.00 4.54 -1.07
C HIS A 17 -16.67 5.13 0.31
N SER A 18 -17.34 4.67 1.37
CA SER A 18 -17.17 5.25 2.73
C SER A 18 -16.15 4.55 3.61
N GLU A 19 -15.76 3.32 3.30
CA GLU A 19 -14.91 2.52 4.22
C GLU A 19 -13.40 2.55 3.92
N ILE A 20 -12.97 3.18 2.84
CA ILE A 20 -11.54 3.16 2.44
C ILE A 20 -10.70 4.29 3.06
N ILE A 21 -11.34 5.26 3.73
CA ILE A 21 -10.64 6.47 4.21
C ILE A 21 -9.94 6.28 5.55
N GLU A 22 -10.27 5.26 6.33
CA GLU A 22 -9.70 5.11 7.70
C GLU A 22 -8.35 4.40 7.78
N HIS A 23 -7.86 3.77 6.72
CA HIS A 23 -6.67 2.92 6.81
C HIS A 23 -5.33 3.53 6.36
N THR A 24 -5.29 4.76 5.88
CA THR A 24 -4.06 5.36 5.33
C THR A 24 -3.34 6.32 6.29
N VAL A 25 -3.85 6.56 7.48
CA VAL A 25 -3.29 7.55 8.42
C VAL A 25 -2.61 6.92 9.65
N SER A 26 -2.53 5.59 9.75
CA SER A 26 -2.02 4.93 10.96
C SER A 26 -0.69 4.22 10.74
N VAL A 27 0.40 4.95 10.53
CA VAL A 27 1.78 4.41 10.48
C VAL A 27 2.74 5.16 11.41
N HIS A 28 2.32 5.50 12.59
CA HIS A 28 3.29 5.73 13.68
C HIS A 28 2.58 5.60 15.04
N THR A 29 2.59 4.43 15.58
CA THR A 29 2.85 4.15 17.00
C THR A 29 2.62 2.66 17.27
N LEU A 30 3.67 1.89 17.33
CA LEU A 30 3.68 0.59 17.95
C LEU A 30 4.87 0.54 18.90
N THR A 31 4.61 0.68 20.20
CA THR A 31 5.29 -0.10 21.25
C THR A 31 4.42 -0.17 22.49
N GLN A 32 4.05 -1.43 22.84
CA GLN A 32 3.90 -2.01 24.19
C GLN A 32 2.82 -1.40 25.12
N THR A 33 1.92 -2.10 25.70
CA THR A 33 1.92 -3.21 26.65
C THR A 33 0.49 -3.47 27.14
N GLU A 34 0.26 -4.68 27.59
CA GLU A 34 -0.98 -5.27 28.07
C GLU A 34 -1.59 -4.62 29.33
N ASP A 35 -2.90 -4.85 29.44
CA ASP A 35 -3.73 -4.88 30.67
C ASP A 35 -3.95 -3.61 31.51
N LYS A 36 -5.13 -2.99 31.33
CA LYS A 36 -6.15 -2.87 32.40
C LYS A 36 -7.41 -2.14 31.91
N LYS A 37 -8.52 -2.85 32.05
CA LYS A 37 -9.87 -2.35 31.88
C LYS A 37 -10.15 -1.22 32.90
N MET A 38 -10.15 0.04 32.42
CA MET A 38 -10.75 1.17 33.11
C MET A 38 -11.44 2.05 32.09
N ALA A 39 -12.69 2.41 32.39
CA ALA A 39 -13.57 3.24 31.56
C ALA A 39 -12.88 4.56 31.21
N GLU A 40 -12.38 4.70 30.00
CA GLU A 40 -11.81 5.95 29.50
C GLU A 40 -12.93 6.89 29.06
N LYS A 41 -12.86 8.09 29.60
CA LYS A 41 -13.65 9.25 29.17
C LYS A 41 -13.32 9.55 27.70
N PRO A 42 -14.30 10.03 26.88
CA PRO A 42 -14.07 10.32 25.49
C PRO A 42 -12.89 11.30 25.34
N ILE A 43 -11.85 10.86 24.65
CA ILE A 43 -10.71 11.69 24.29
C ILE A 43 -11.26 12.84 23.46
N LYS A 44 -11.16 14.07 24.00
CA LYS A 44 -11.51 15.29 23.27
C LYS A 44 -10.54 15.39 22.10
N THR A 45 -11.02 15.15 20.88
CA THR A 45 -10.27 15.45 19.66
C THR A 45 -9.80 16.92 19.74
N PRO A 46 -8.52 17.22 19.43
CA PRO A 46 -8.05 18.59 19.42
C PRO A 46 -8.96 19.44 18.52
N PRO A 47 -9.23 20.72 18.89
CA PRO A 47 -10.14 21.56 18.13
C PRO A 47 -9.64 21.67 16.69
N ARG A 48 -10.49 21.27 15.74
CA ARG A 48 -10.19 21.37 14.31
C ARG A 48 -9.98 22.85 13.97
N MET A 49 -8.85 23.18 13.35
CA MET A 49 -8.60 24.55 12.90
C MET A 49 -9.78 25.04 12.05
N LYS A 50 -10.25 26.23 12.35
CA LYS A 50 -11.37 26.85 11.62
C LYS A 50 -10.89 27.20 10.22
N LYS A 51 -11.46 26.56 9.20
CA LYS A 51 -11.10 26.89 7.81
C LYS A 51 -11.45 28.34 7.48
N PRO A 52 -10.57 29.05 6.72
CA PRO A 52 -10.81 30.42 6.28
C PRO A 52 -12.15 30.58 5.56
N ASP A 53 -12.85 31.66 5.81
CA ASP A 53 -14.08 32.00 5.09
C ASP A 53 -13.81 32.68 3.74
N GLY A 54 -14.85 32.81 2.92
CA GLY A 54 -14.72 33.36 1.56
C GLY A 54 -14.25 34.82 1.51
N VAL A 55 -14.58 35.62 2.53
CA VAL A 55 -14.16 37.02 2.62
C VAL A 55 -12.68 37.13 2.91
N TYR A 56 -12.20 36.33 3.87
CA TYR A 56 -10.78 36.22 4.16
C TYR A 56 -9.94 35.72 3.00
N ILE A 57 -10.44 34.71 2.28
CA ILE A 57 -9.78 34.19 1.07
C ILE A 57 -9.64 35.27 0.01
N ALA A 58 -10.72 36.03 -0.28
CA ALA A 58 -10.70 37.12 -1.26
C ALA A 58 -9.69 38.22 -0.86
N GLN A 59 -9.65 38.55 0.40
CA GLN A 59 -8.68 39.49 0.96
C GLN A 59 -7.23 38.99 0.80
N ARG A 60 -6.95 37.76 1.13
CA ARG A 60 -5.62 37.15 1.00
C ARG A 60 -5.16 37.08 -0.46
N ILE A 61 -6.04 36.74 -1.41
CA ILE A 61 -5.74 36.75 -2.86
C ILE A 61 -5.38 38.18 -3.31
N ALA A 62 -6.08 39.20 -2.81
CA ALA A 62 -5.79 40.59 -3.18
C ALA A 62 -4.48 41.12 -2.57
N GLN A 63 -4.12 40.64 -1.38
CA GLN A 63 -2.95 41.11 -0.64
C GLN A 63 -1.66 40.36 -0.96
N CYS A 64 -1.76 39.09 -1.38
CA CYS A 64 -0.62 38.20 -1.61
C CYS A 64 -0.68 37.61 -3.03
N ALA A 65 0.25 38.03 -3.87
CA ALA A 65 0.33 37.57 -5.25
C ALA A 65 0.58 36.03 -5.34
N GLU A 66 1.32 35.49 -4.39
CA GLU A 66 1.62 34.04 -4.33
C GLU A 66 0.36 33.22 -4.07
N VAL A 67 -0.54 33.71 -3.20
CA VAL A 67 -1.83 33.04 -2.94
C VAL A 67 -2.71 33.11 -4.19
N GLY A 68 -2.73 34.26 -4.88
CA GLY A 68 -3.43 34.39 -6.16
C GLY A 68 -2.91 33.42 -7.22
N PHE A 69 -1.61 33.33 -7.35
CA PHE A 69 -0.93 32.40 -8.24
C PHE A 69 -1.27 30.93 -7.87
N LEU A 70 -1.20 30.55 -6.60
CA LEU A 70 -1.58 29.21 -6.13
C LEU A 70 -3.00 28.85 -6.54
N MET A 71 -3.96 29.76 -6.39
CA MET A 71 -5.36 29.50 -6.74
C MET A 71 -5.53 29.31 -8.25
N GLN A 72 -4.79 30.08 -9.06
CA GLN A 72 -4.80 29.94 -10.51
C GLN A 72 -4.19 28.62 -10.98
N GLU A 73 -3.00 28.28 -10.48
CA GLU A 73 -2.33 27.04 -10.80
C GLU A 73 -3.14 25.80 -10.37
N ALA A 74 -3.77 25.86 -9.19
CA ALA A 74 -4.65 24.79 -8.75
C ALA A 74 -5.81 24.51 -9.72
N GLN A 75 -6.41 25.56 -10.31
CA GLN A 75 -7.45 25.39 -11.33
C GLN A 75 -6.91 24.75 -12.61
N GLN A 76 -5.73 25.16 -13.05
CA GLN A 76 -5.09 24.63 -14.26
C GLN A 76 -4.74 23.15 -14.07
N ILE A 77 -4.08 22.79 -12.96
CA ILE A 77 -3.66 21.42 -12.65
C ILE A 77 -4.87 20.50 -12.51
N LEU A 78 -5.90 20.92 -11.78
CA LEU A 78 -7.08 20.09 -11.54
C LEU A 78 -8.01 20.04 -12.77
N GLY A 79 -7.87 20.98 -13.72
CA GLY A 79 -8.69 21.06 -14.92
C GLY A 79 -10.15 21.44 -14.64
N ARG A 80 -10.41 22.08 -13.49
CA ARG A 80 -11.74 22.51 -13.06
C ARG A 80 -11.66 23.75 -12.16
N ALA A 81 -12.74 24.50 -12.07
CA ALA A 81 -12.85 25.56 -11.09
C ALA A 81 -12.72 24.98 -9.66
N ILE A 82 -11.93 25.64 -8.82
CA ILE A 82 -11.79 25.23 -7.43
C ILE A 82 -13.01 25.65 -6.62
N SER A 83 -13.50 24.73 -5.79
CA SER A 83 -14.61 24.99 -4.88
C SER A 83 -14.17 25.91 -3.72
N PRO A 84 -15.09 26.63 -3.08
CA PRO A 84 -14.76 27.42 -1.88
C PRO A 84 -14.11 26.59 -0.78
N ALA A 85 -14.52 25.34 -0.63
CA ALA A 85 -13.91 24.40 0.32
C ALA A 85 -12.46 24.08 -0.01
N LEU A 86 -12.14 23.90 -1.29
CA LEU A 86 -10.76 23.65 -1.72
C LEU A 86 -9.90 24.91 -1.59
N SER A 87 -10.42 26.09 -1.97
CA SER A 87 -9.70 27.36 -1.79
C SER A 87 -9.36 27.61 -0.31
N SER A 88 -10.32 27.36 0.57
CA SER A 88 -10.11 27.44 2.01
C SER A 88 -9.03 26.46 2.50
N THR A 89 -9.04 25.24 1.97
CA THR A 89 -8.03 24.22 2.32
C THR A 89 -6.65 24.60 1.79
N LEU A 90 -6.53 25.07 0.56
CA LEU A 90 -5.24 25.49 -0.02
C LEU A 90 -4.64 26.66 0.76
N LEU A 91 -5.47 27.64 1.17
CA LEU A 91 -5.01 28.75 1.98
C LEU A 91 -4.55 28.27 3.37
N MET A 92 -5.27 27.37 4.01
CA MET A 92 -4.87 26.76 5.28
C MET A 92 -3.55 26.00 5.16
N ILE A 93 -3.36 25.26 4.06
CA ILE A 93 -2.10 24.53 3.80
C ILE A 93 -0.92 25.50 3.69
N HIS A 94 -1.14 26.63 3.02
CA HIS A 94 -0.11 27.65 2.86
C HIS A 94 0.16 28.40 4.14
N ASP A 95 -0.88 28.96 4.78
CA ASP A 95 -0.75 29.89 5.92
C ASP A 95 -0.55 29.16 7.25
N ASP A 96 -1.25 28.03 7.50
CA ASP A 96 -1.24 27.33 8.80
C ASP A 96 -0.24 26.17 8.83
N TYR A 97 -0.11 25.41 7.73
CA TYR A 97 0.87 24.32 7.66
C TYR A 97 2.25 24.82 7.18
N GLY A 98 2.32 26.05 6.65
CA GLY A 98 3.58 26.66 6.23
C GLY A 98 4.23 26.03 5.00
N LEU A 99 3.44 25.36 4.16
CA LEU A 99 3.98 24.80 2.93
C LEU A 99 4.12 25.88 1.85
N PRO A 100 5.30 26.01 1.20
CA PRO A 100 5.51 26.93 0.09
C PRO A 100 4.59 26.61 -1.09
N VAL A 101 4.23 27.61 -1.87
CA VAL A 101 3.36 27.47 -3.05
C VAL A 101 3.87 26.42 -4.03
N GLU A 102 5.18 26.38 -4.27
CA GLU A 102 5.81 25.40 -5.15
C GLU A 102 5.56 23.95 -4.68
N VAL A 103 5.71 23.70 -3.39
CA VAL A 103 5.48 22.38 -2.80
C VAL A 103 4.00 22.00 -2.88
N ILE A 104 3.09 22.96 -2.67
CA ILE A 104 1.64 22.72 -2.83
C ILE A 104 1.30 22.39 -4.29
N ILE A 105 1.90 23.08 -5.25
CA ILE A 105 1.73 22.78 -6.67
C ILE A 105 2.19 21.37 -7.00
N MET A 106 3.37 20.96 -6.54
CA MET A 106 3.89 19.61 -6.72
C MET A 106 2.95 18.55 -6.11
N LEU A 107 2.42 18.82 -4.92
CA LEU A 107 1.43 17.97 -4.27
C LEU A 107 0.15 17.85 -5.11
N LEU A 108 -0.38 18.95 -5.64
CA LEU A 108 -1.57 18.95 -6.50
C LEU A 108 -1.35 18.15 -7.79
N MET A 109 -0.19 18.30 -8.42
CA MET A 109 0.18 17.47 -9.59
C MET A 109 0.20 15.99 -9.25
N TYR A 110 0.76 15.63 -8.11
CA TYR A 110 0.80 14.25 -7.64
C TYR A 110 -0.60 13.68 -7.40
N VAL A 111 -1.44 14.35 -6.61
CA VAL A 111 -2.80 13.84 -6.31
C VAL A 111 -3.66 13.74 -7.57
N LYS A 112 -3.46 14.63 -8.53
CA LYS A 112 -4.10 14.57 -9.85
C LYS A 112 -3.64 13.36 -10.65
N SER A 113 -2.34 13.06 -10.63
CA SER A 113 -1.76 11.92 -11.37
C SER A 113 -2.28 10.57 -10.88
N ILE A 114 -2.61 10.46 -9.60
CA ILE A 114 -3.19 9.25 -8.99
C ILE A 114 -4.71 9.26 -8.91
N HIS A 115 -5.38 10.26 -9.53
CA HIS A 115 -6.84 10.43 -9.53
C HIS A 115 -7.48 10.53 -8.13
N LYS A 116 -6.76 11.10 -7.14
CA LYS A 116 -7.22 11.31 -5.77
C LYS A 116 -7.28 12.81 -5.42
N ASP A 117 -7.83 13.61 -6.31
CA ASP A 117 -7.84 15.09 -6.22
C ASP A 117 -9.03 15.66 -5.40
N ASN A 118 -9.55 14.89 -4.43
CA ASN A 118 -10.56 15.39 -3.50
C ASN A 118 -9.91 16.23 -2.37
N THR A 119 -10.67 17.18 -1.85
CA THR A 119 -10.20 18.16 -0.86
C THR A 119 -9.66 17.52 0.42
N SER A 120 -10.33 16.47 0.92
CA SER A 120 -9.91 15.80 2.16
C SER A 120 -8.59 15.04 1.98
N TYR A 121 -8.37 14.43 0.83
CA TYR A 121 -7.11 13.74 0.54
C TYR A 121 -5.95 14.73 0.35
N ILE A 122 -6.19 15.85 -0.34
CA ILE A 122 -5.21 16.94 -0.49
C ILE A 122 -4.78 17.45 0.89
N GLU A 123 -5.76 17.74 1.78
CA GLU A 123 -5.51 18.19 3.15
C GLU A 123 -4.68 17.17 3.96
N ALA A 124 -5.04 15.87 3.88
CA ALA A 124 -4.34 14.80 4.60
C ALA A 124 -2.88 14.64 4.12
N VAL A 125 -2.66 14.66 2.80
CA VAL A 125 -1.30 14.58 2.24
C VAL A 125 -0.48 15.81 2.62
N ALA A 126 -1.06 17.01 2.54
CA ALA A 126 -0.37 18.24 2.89
C ALA A 126 0.01 18.28 4.38
N LYS A 127 -0.89 17.82 5.26
CA LYS A 127 -0.60 17.69 6.69
C LYS A 127 0.57 16.74 6.95
N ASN A 128 0.57 15.58 6.30
CA ASN A 128 1.65 14.61 6.40
C ASN A 128 2.99 15.21 5.90
N TRP A 129 2.97 15.91 4.77
CA TRP A 129 4.17 16.58 4.25
C TRP A 129 4.69 17.68 5.19
N ALA A 130 3.79 18.41 5.84
CA ALA A 130 4.18 19.41 6.84
C ALA A 130 4.79 18.74 8.09
N GLU A 131 4.22 17.65 8.58
CA GLU A 131 4.75 16.86 9.70
C GLU A 131 6.11 16.22 9.38
N GLU A 132 6.35 15.83 8.13
CA GLU A 132 7.64 15.30 7.64
C GLU A 132 8.63 16.43 7.25
N GLU A 133 8.28 17.70 7.47
CA GLU A 133 9.09 18.87 7.10
C GLU A 133 9.47 18.92 5.61
N ILE A 134 8.57 18.47 4.73
CA ILE A 134 8.74 18.55 3.28
C ILE A 134 8.34 19.94 2.82
N ASN A 135 9.21 20.90 3.04
CA ASN A 135 8.98 22.34 2.83
C ASN A 135 9.90 22.96 1.77
N THR A 136 10.61 22.17 1.00
CA THR A 136 11.40 22.61 -0.14
C THR A 136 11.12 21.79 -1.37
N HIS A 137 11.43 22.36 -2.55
CA HIS A 137 11.28 21.71 -3.83
C HIS A 137 12.03 20.36 -3.88
N GLU A 138 13.28 20.33 -3.41
CA GLU A 138 14.13 19.15 -3.43
C GLU A 138 13.57 18.01 -2.57
N LYS A 139 13.07 18.36 -1.36
CA LYS A 139 12.45 17.36 -0.47
C LYS A 139 11.16 16.80 -1.06
N ALA A 140 10.35 17.67 -1.68
CA ALA A 140 9.13 17.25 -2.37
C ALA A 140 9.45 16.34 -3.57
N ASP A 141 10.46 16.66 -4.35
CA ASP A 141 10.89 15.83 -5.49
C ASP A 141 11.38 14.46 -5.03
N VAL A 142 12.20 14.39 -4.00
CA VAL A 142 12.63 13.12 -3.38
C VAL A 142 11.43 12.29 -2.91
N LYS A 143 10.46 12.91 -2.24
CA LYS A 143 9.24 12.23 -1.78
C LYS A 143 8.41 11.70 -2.94
N LEU A 144 8.20 12.49 -3.98
CA LEU A 144 7.44 12.09 -5.18
C LEU A 144 8.12 10.93 -5.93
N ASN A 145 9.44 10.97 -6.03
CA ASN A 145 10.21 9.87 -6.62
C ASN A 145 10.06 8.58 -5.82
N GLN A 146 10.12 8.64 -4.48
CA GLN A 146 9.87 7.49 -3.60
C GLN A 146 8.46 6.92 -3.80
N LEU A 147 7.43 7.78 -3.80
CA LEU A 147 6.04 7.36 -4.01
C LEU A 147 5.84 6.73 -5.38
N SER A 148 6.44 7.29 -6.43
CA SER A 148 6.42 6.73 -7.79
C SER A 148 7.09 5.34 -7.84
N LEU A 149 8.21 5.18 -7.17
CA LEU A 149 8.94 3.92 -7.11
C LEU A 149 8.11 2.84 -6.41
N ILE A 150 7.51 3.16 -5.27
CA ILE A 150 6.61 2.26 -4.54
C ILE A 150 5.42 1.85 -5.42
N ALA A 151 4.78 2.81 -6.08
CA ALA A 151 3.63 2.53 -6.95
C ALA A 151 4.00 1.62 -8.14
N LYS A 152 5.16 1.86 -8.78
CA LYS A 152 5.67 1.01 -9.88
C LYS A 152 5.97 -0.40 -9.39
N SER A 153 6.64 -0.53 -8.26
CA SER A 153 6.99 -1.82 -7.66
C SER A 153 5.75 -2.61 -7.28
N TRP A 154 4.77 -1.96 -6.65
CA TRP A 154 3.49 -2.59 -6.32
C TRP A 154 2.76 -3.09 -7.57
N ARG A 155 2.72 -2.30 -8.63
CA ARG A 155 2.10 -2.71 -9.90
C ARG A 155 2.75 -3.95 -10.50
N CYS A 156 4.07 -4.08 -10.41
CA CYS A 156 4.77 -5.31 -10.80
C CYS A 156 4.33 -6.51 -9.95
N ILE A 157 4.20 -6.32 -8.63
CA ILE A 157 3.72 -7.36 -7.72
C ILE A 157 2.27 -7.77 -8.05
N GLU A 158 1.36 -6.80 -8.27
CA GLU A 158 -0.03 -7.07 -8.68
C GLU A 158 -0.11 -7.95 -9.92
N GLN A 159 0.70 -7.64 -10.93
CA GLN A 159 0.76 -8.42 -12.17
C GLN A 159 1.27 -9.86 -11.94
N VAL A 160 2.29 -10.01 -11.11
CA VAL A 160 2.85 -11.32 -10.79
C VAL A 160 1.86 -12.18 -9.99
N LEU A 161 1.15 -11.57 -9.04
CA LEU A 161 0.19 -12.25 -8.17
C LEU A 161 -1.20 -12.42 -8.80
N GLY A 162 -1.47 -11.75 -9.93
CA GLY A 162 -2.77 -11.79 -10.60
C GLY A 162 -3.89 -11.16 -9.78
N ILE A 163 -3.58 -10.15 -8.95
CA ILE A 163 -4.57 -9.42 -8.15
C ILE A 163 -5.04 -8.15 -8.87
N ASN A 164 -6.29 -7.76 -8.60
CA ASN A 164 -6.85 -6.55 -9.16
C ASN A 164 -6.07 -5.31 -8.70
N HIS A 165 -5.95 -4.33 -9.60
CA HIS A 165 -5.27 -3.08 -9.30
C HIS A 165 -5.94 -2.34 -8.14
N ARG A 166 -5.16 -2.04 -7.10
CA ARG A 166 -5.56 -1.27 -5.92
C ARG A 166 -4.35 -0.61 -5.26
N SER A 167 -4.60 0.29 -4.34
CA SER A 167 -3.52 0.80 -3.48
C SER A 167 -3.06 -0.29 -2.52
N PRO A 168 -1.73 -0.43 -2.31
CA PRO A 168 -1.20 -1.36 -1.32
C PRO A 168 -1.52 -0.89 0.10
N SER A 169 -1.63 -1.80 1.03
CA SER A 169 -1.59 -1.50 2.46
C SER A 169 -0.14 -1.22 2.88
N ALA A 170 0.05 -0.57 4.03
CA ALA A 170 1.38 -0.27 4.56
C ALA A 170 2.29 -1.52 4.68
N LYS A 171 1.71 -2.65 5.02
CA LYS A 171 2.43 -3.92 5.14
C LYS A 171 2.85 -4.50 3.78
N GLU A 172 2.01 -4.32 2.78
CA GLU A 172 2.30 -4.71 1.39
C GLU A 172 3.38 -3.82 0.78
N GLU A 173 3.37 -2.52 1.07
CA GLU A 173 4.44 -1.60 0.69
C GLU A 173 5.79 -2.01 1.29
N GLN A 174 5.81 -2.34 2.60
CA GLN A 174 7.02 -2.82 3.27
C GLN A 174 7.57 -4.10 2.64
N TYR A 175 6.70 -5.07 2.33
CA TYR A 175 7.14 -6.30 1.67
C TYR A 175 7.65 -6.02 0.26
N THR A 176 6.93 -5.21 -0.52
CA THR A 176 7.32 -4.83 -1.89
C THR A 176 8.69 -4.15 -1.91
N HIS A 177 8.88 -3.16 -1.02
CA HIS A 177 10.14 -2.46 -0.89
C HIS A 177 11.28 -3.43 -0.54
N ARG A 178 11.07 -4.28 0.46
CA ARG A 178 12.06 -5.26 0.91
C ARG A 178 12.44 -6.23 -0.21
N TRP A 179 11.47 -6.80 -0.91
CA TRP A 179 11.74 -7.80 -1.93
C TRP A 179 12.45 -7.22 -3.16
N MET A 180 12.02 -6.05 -3.63
CA MET A 180 12.51 -5.48 -4.89
C MET A 180 13.70 -4.54 -4.71
N HIS A 181 13.82 -3.84 -3.57
CA HIS A 181 14.84 -2.81 -3.38
C HIS A 181 15.91 -3.19 -2.35
N GLU A 182 15.56 -3.90 -1.26
CA GLU A 182 16.56 -4.34 -0.30
C GLU A 182 17.21 -5.66 -0.73
N TRP A 183 16.39 -6.62 -1.15
CA TRP A 183 16.87 -7.96 -1.54
C TRP A 183 17.10 -8.11 -3.05
N ASN A 184 16.70 -7.13 -3.85
CA ASN A 184 16.87 -7.08 -5.30
C ASN A 184 16.33 -8.32 -6.04
N PHE A 185 15.22 -8.90 -5.55
CA PHE A 185 14.59 -10.02 -6.23
C PHE A 185 13.88 -9.57 -7.51
N THR A 186 14.04 -10.36 -8.56
CA THR A 186 13.31 -10.19 -9.82
C THR A 186 11.85 -10.62 -9.67
N THR A 187 11.01 -10.16 -10.59
CA THR A 187 9.59 -10.58 -10.69
C THR A 187 9.44 -12.10 -10.82
N ASP A 188 10.39 -12.77 -11.48
CA ASP A 188 10.38 -14.23 -11.62
C ASP A 188 10.61 -14.95 -10.29
N MET A 189 11.50 -14.42 -9.43
CA MET A 189 11.69 -14.95 -8.08
C MET A 189 10.45 -14.76 -7.21
N ILE A 190 9.77 -13.62 -7.36
CA ILE A 190 8.52 -13.35 -6.63
C ILE A 190 7.42 -14.29 -7.12
N ARG A 191 7.34 -14.57 -8.43
CA ARG A 191 6.42 -15.56 -9.00
C ARG A 191 6.68 -16.95 -8.45
N GLU A 192 7.92 -17.39 -8.43
CA GLU A 192 8.30 -18.68 -7.85
C GLU A 192 7.90 -18.80 -6.37
N ALA A 193 8.09 -17.72 -5.59
CA ALA A 193 7.66 -17.67 -4.20
C ALA A 193 6.14 -17.72 -4.06
N TYR A 194 5.40 -17.09 -4.98
CA TYR A 194 3.94 -17.13 -5.05
C TYR A 194 3.44 -18.55 -5.35
N GLU A 195 3.98 -19.20 -6.37
CA GLU A 195 3.60 -20.58 -6.74
C GLU A 195 3.83 -21.54 -5.58
N ARG A 196 4.97 -21.43 -4.88
CA ARG A 196 5.23 -22.23 -3.68
C ARG A 196 4.27 -21.92 -2.54
N CYS A 197 3.92 -20.66 -2.37
CA CYS A 197 2.95 -20.25 -1.35
C CYS A 197 1.58 -20.88 -1.62
N VAL A 198 1.10 -20.78 -2.85
CA VAL A 198 -0.21 -21.35 -3.24
C VAL A 198 -0.21 -22.87 -3.16
N ASN A 199 0.84 -23.52 -3.66
CA ASN A 199 0.98 -24.99 -3.59
C ASN A 199 1.01 -25.51 -2.15
N ALA A 200 1.64 -24.77 -1.22
CA ALA A 200 1.75 -25.18 0.19
C ALA A 200 0.52 -24.84 1.04
N THR A 201 -0.18 -23.74 0.73
CA THR A 201 -1.23 -23.18 1.61
C THR A 201 -2.61 -23.13 0.97
N GLY A 202 -2.71 -23.37 -0.33
CA GLY A 202 -3.95 -23.26 -1.12
C GLY A 202 -4.44 -21.81 -1.33
N LYS A 203 -3.70 -20.79 -0.87
CA LYS A 203 -4.10 -19.38 -0.95
C LYS A 203 -2.91 -18.44 -1.00
N LEU A 204 -3.15 -17.22 -1.48
CA LEU A 204 -2.16 -16.15 -1.42
C LEU A 204 -1.93 -15.70 0.04
N SER A 205 -0.69 -15.73 0.48
CA SER A 205 -0.24 -15.19 1.77
C SER A 205 1.11 -14.48 1.63
N LEU A 206 1.08 -13.15 1.63
CA LEU A 206 2.31 -12.34 1.52
C LEU A 206 3.28 -12.58 2.67
N HIS A 207 2.75 -12.86 3.88
CA HIS A 207 3.59 -13.22 5.02
C HIS A 207 4.34 -14.54 4.78
N TYR A 208 3.67 -15.55 4.21
CA TYR A 208 4.31 -16.82 3.89
C TYR A 208 5.34 -16.64 2.75
N MET A 209 4.99 -15.87 1.71
CA MET A 209 5.93 -15.52 0.64
C MET A 209 7.16 -14.80 1.20
N ASN A 210 6.97 -13.84 2.13
CA ASN A 210 8.09 -13.15 2.76
C ASN A 210 9.05 -14.12 3.46
N LYS A 211 8.54 -15.16 4.14
CA LYS A 211 9.40 -16.19 4.76
C LYS A 211 10.19 -17.01 3.72
N ILE A 212 9.59 -17.31 2.57
CA ILE A 212 10.28 -17.99 1.47
C ILE A 212 11.41 -17.11 0.94
N LEU A 213 11.09 -15.86 0.59
CA LEU A 213 12.05 -14.91 0.02
C LEU A 213 13.16 -14.56 1.02
N GLU A 214 12.84 -14.39 2.30
CA GLU A 214 13.83 -14.17 3.36
C GLU A 214 14.83 -15.33 3.47
N ARG A 215 14.33 -16.56 3.39
CA ARG A 215 15.19 -17.75 3.40
C ARG A 215 16.10 -17.78 2.15
N TRP A 216 15.58 -17.46 0.99
CA TRP A 216 16.38 -17.39 -0.24
C TRP A 216 17.42 -16.29 -0.17
N HIS A 217 17.06 -15.13 0.34
CA HIS A 217 18.02 -14.05 0.54
C HIS A 217 19.17 -14.47 1.46
N LYS A 218 18.87 -15.10 2.61
CA LYS A 218 19.89 -15.63 3.55
C LYS A 218 20.76 -16.74 2.93
N ALA A 219 20.21 -17.53 2.03
CA ALA A 219 20.92 -18.60 1.33
C ALA A 219 21.66 -18.15 0.06
N GLY A 220 21.57 -16.85 -0.33
CA GLY A 220 22.17 -16.33 -1.55
C GLY A 220 21.50 -16.85 -2.83
N ILE A 221 20.26 -17.30 -2.77
CA ILE A 221 19.49 -17.80 -3.91
C ILE A 221 18.85 -16.61 -4.62
N THR A 222 19.31 -16.31 -5.82
CA THR A 222 18.86 -15.14 -6.59
C THR A 222 18.17 -15.49 -7.89
N THR A 223 18.14 -16.77 -8.27
CA THR A 223 17.53 -17.22 -9.52
C THR A 223 16.50 -18.34 -9.27
N PRO A 224 15.43 -18.44 -10.10
CA PRO A 224 14.45 -19.50 -9.98
C PRO A 224 15.06 -20.91 -10.13
N LYS A 225 16.12 -21.05 -10.93
CA LYS A 225 16.83 -22.33 -11.07
C LYS A 225 17.48 -22.79 -9.78
N GLN A 226 18.14 -21.89 -9.05
CA GLN A 226 18.70 -22.19 -7.72
C GLN A 226 17.62 -22.51 -6.71
N ALA A 227 16.49 -21.80 -6.76
CA ALA A 227 15.34 -22.08 -5.93
C ALA A 227 14.78 -23.49 -6.19
N ALA A 228 14.69 -23.93 -7.45
CA ALA A 228 14.25 -25.27 -7.82
C ALA A 228 15.20 -26.37 -7.28
N LEU A 229 16.50 -26.16 -7.35
CA LEU A 229 17.49 -27.09 -6.77
C LEU A 229 17.33 -27.22 -5.25
N GLU A 230 17.14 -26.12 -4.52
CA GLU A 230 16.87 -26.14 -3.07
C GLU A 230 15.63 -26.96 -2.73
N ALA A 231 14.59 -26.89 -3.55
CA ALA A 231 13.39 -27.68 -3.36
C ALA A 231 13.64 -29.19 -3.56
N GLY A 232 14.40 -29.57 -4.60
CA GLY A 232 14.79 -30.95 -4.86
C GLY A 232 15.62 -31.55 -3.73
N GLU A 233 16.59 -30.81 -3.20
CA GLU A 233 17.39 -31.26 -2.06
C GLU A 233 16.58 -31.45 -0.78
N LYS A 234 15.57 -30.58 -0.55
CA LYS A 234 14.67 -30.75 0.60
C LYS A 234 13.78 -31.96 0.47
N ALA A 235 13.21 -32.17 -0.72
CA ALA A 235 12.38 -33.34 -0.99
C ALA A 235 13.18 -34.65 -0.83
N ALA A 236 14.42 -34.66 -1.31
CA ALA A 236 15.32 -35.82 -1.13
C ALA A 236 15.64 -36.09 0.35
N LYS A 237 15.96 -35.06 1.14
CA LYS A 237 16.21 -35.16 2.58
C LYS A 237 14.98 -35.59 3.39
N GLU A 238 13.79 -35.19 2.97
CA GLU A 238 12.53 -35.60 3.61
C GLU A 238 12.18 -37.05 3.31
N GLN A 239 12.43 -37.50 2.07
CA GLN A 239 12.28 -38.91 1.70
C GLN A 239 13.28 -39.81 2.44
N GLU A 240 14.50 -39.35 2.67
CA GLU A 240 15.51 -40.08 3.45
C GLU A 240 15.12 -40.22 4.92
N LYS A 241 14.47 -39.22 5.50
CA LYS A 241 13.97 -39.27 6.90
C LYS A 241 12.74 -40.18 7.05
N HIS A 242 12.02 -40.47 5.98
CA HIS A 242 10.82 -41.31 5.99
C HIS A 242 11.06 -42.72 5.45
N LYS A 243 12.32 -43.08 5.19
CA LYS A 243 12.61 -44.48 4.93
C LYS A 243 12.27 -45.30 6.19
N PRO A 244 11.40 -46.31 6.06
CA PRO A 244 11.07 -47.17 7.22
C PRO A 244 12.35 -47.83 7.71
N THR A 245 12.54 -47.81 9.04
CA THR A 245 13.73 -48.34 9.71
C THR A 245 13.75 -49.87 9.74
N TYR A 246 12.74 -50.52 9.19
CA TYR A 246 12.64 -51.97 9.11
C TYR A 246 12.84 -52.42 7.68
N ASP A 247 13.68 -53.43 7.55
CA ASP A 247 13.97 -54.10 6.28
C ASP A 247 12.82 -55.06 5.95
N LEU A 248 12.00 -54.68 4.94
CA LEU A 248 10.90 -55.52 4.49
C LEU A 248 11.37 -56.87 3.91
N GLU A 249 12.63 -56.94 3.40
CA GLU A 249 13.22 -58.16 2.88
C GLU A 249 13.59 -59.13 4.02
N GLU A 250 13.80 -58.65 5.23
CA GLU A 250 14.05 -59.47 6.41
C GLU A 250 12.74 -60.08 6.95
N TYR A 251 11.61 -59.40 6.80
CA TYR A 251 10.28 -59.90 7.18
C TYR A 251 9.74 -60.91 6.19
N GLU A 252 10.03 -60.80 4.89
CA GLU A 252 9.63 -61.78 3.89
C GLU A 252 10.40 -63.12 4.02
N LYS A 253 11.52 -63.16 4.70
CA LYS A 253 12.34 -64.36 4.95
C LYS A 253 11.92 -65.17 6.19
N ILE A 254 11.00 -64.63 7.00
CA ILE A 254 10.45 -65.37 8.14
C ILE A 254 9.48 -66.41 7.60
N ASP A 255 9.99 -67.63 7.47
CA ASP A 255 9.20 -68.78 7.08
C ASP A 255 8.24 -69.16 8.21
N LEU A 256 6.96 -68.85 8.02
CA LEU A 256 5.88 -69.17 8.95
C LEU A 256 5.64 -70.68 9.13
N SER A 257 6.35 -71.53 8.39
CA SER A 257 6.22 -72.98 8.51
C SER A 257 6.84 -73.57 9.80
N GLU A 258 7.69 -72.80 10.52
CA GLU A 258 8.27 -73.27 11.81
C GLU A 258 7.35 -73.01 13.01
N PHE A 259 6.21 -72.37 12.86
CA PHE A 259 5.27 -72.07 13.94
C PHE A 259 3.92 -72.83 13.85
N MET A 260 3.82 -73.86 13.01
CA MET A 260 2.64 -74.71 12.97
C MET A 260 2.93 -76.10 13.48
#